data_0f47949eb8389e2faae6c4079b81aec4
#
_entry.id   0f47949eb8389e2faae6c4079b81aec4
#
_cell.length_a   1.000
_cell.length_b   1.000
_cell.length_c   1.000
_cell.angle_alpha   90.00
_cell.angle_beta   90.00
_cell.angle_gamma   90.00
#
_symmetry.space_group_name_H-M   'P 1'
#
loop_
_entity.id
_entity.type
_entity.pdbx_description
1 polymer ?
#
loop_
_entity_poly.entity_id
_entity_poly.type
_entity_poly.pdbx_seq_one_letter_code
_entity_poly.pdbx_strand_id
1 'polypeptide(L)'
;MKSQLDQRTTYKIIDRILSLNYESQLELLSALVRDIVDNDRFVMTGGRVWEFDEKESVYVLRYQYGETELLTVGTRRTLDPDSPFTQLTKHQTIVTVDEGASDDPTRREYTLTGVGDVLRRPDGSTFKYALAFTAHAIAEEFRDTLVVVGAAATTALRNMQAAVRESRMRKDLDQAWQIQRGLVPDHARRFLEFDLYGVSLPESIVGGDYYDYLTTNEQDRLG
;
A
#
# COMPACT_ATOMS: atom_id res chain seq x y z
N MET A 1 20.15 26.47 13.80
CA MET A 1 20.53 25.20 14.44
C MET A 1 19.36 24.21 14.67
N LYS A 2 18.12 24.67 14.91
CA LYS A 2 16.92 23.79 15.00
C LYS A 2 16.60 23.04 13.71
N SER A 3 16.66 23.71 12.56
CA SER A 3 16.32 23.15 11.24
C SER A 3 17.15 21.90 10.82
N GLN A 4 18.44 21.83 11.17
CA GLN A 4 19.26 20.65 10.83
C GLN A 4 18.95 19.41 11.69
N LEU A 5 18.42 19.60 12.89
CA LEU A 5 18.06 18.49 13.77
C LEU A 5 16.76 17.78 13.31
N ASP A 6 15.81 18.53 12.79
CA ASP A 6 14.56 17.99 12.29
C ASP A 6 14.76 17.18 11.00
N GLN A 7 15.62 17.63 10.10
CA GLN A 7 15.99 16.89 8.89
C GLN A 7 16.56 15.51 9.22
N ARG A 8 17.50 15.40 10.17
CA ARG A 8 18.11 14.11 10.54
C ARG A 8 17.08 13.14 11.12
N THR A 9 16.14 13.63 11.89
CA THR A 9 15.06 12.80 12.47
C THR A 9 14.11 12.33 11.38
N THR A 10 13.71 13.23 10.49
CA THR A 10 12.87 12.92 9.32
C THR A 10 13.54 11.88 8.44
N TYR A 11 14.84 12.02 8.16
CA TYR A 11 15.61 11.02 7.39
C TYR A 11 15.59 9.64 8.04
N LYS A 12 15.77 9.55 9.36
CA LYS A 12 15.74 8.26 10.06
C LYS A 12 14.38 7.56 9.96
N ILE A 13 13.28 8.33 10.05
CA ILE A 13 11.93 7.79 9.90
C ILE A 13 11.74 7.29 8.47
N ILE A 14 12.14 8.08 7.48
CA ILE A 14 12.04 7.70 6.06
C ILE A 14 12.86 6.44 5.77
N ASP A 15 14.11 6.41 6.21
CA ASP A 15 14.98 5.25 6.03
C ASP A 15 14.37 3.99 6.63
N ARG A 16 13.81 4.10 7.85
CA ARG A 16 13.13 2.99 8.51
C ARG A 16 11.92 2.50 7.74
N ILE A 17 11.06 3.41 7.25
CA ILE A 17 9.87 3.06 6.47
C ILE A 17 10.25 2.33 5.17
N LEU A 18 11.33 2.76 4.51
CA LEU A 18 11.76 2.20 3.23
C LEU A 18 12.58 0.93 3.37
N SER A 19 13.26 0.73 4.51
CA SER A 19 14.20 -0.37 4.72
C SER A 19 13.60 -1.59 5.42
N LEU A 20 12.52 -1.42 6.19
CA LEU A 20 11.88 -2.51 6.92
C LEU A 20 10.86 -3.24 6.05
N ASN A 21 10.80 -4.56 6.23
CA ASN A 21 9.74 -5.38 5.66
C ASN A 21 8.55 -5.41 6.62
N TYR A 22 7.41 -4.96 6.14
CA TYR A 22 6.14 -4.98 6.86
C TYR A 22 5.22 -6.04 6.24
N GLU A 23 4.47 -6.76 7.06
CA GLU A 23 3.54 -7.79 6.59
C GLU A 23 2.29 -7.19 5.94
N SER A 24 1.92 -5.97 6.35
CA SER A 24 0.74 -5.27 5.82
C SER A 24 0.93 -3.75 5.74
N GLN A 25 0.13 -3.11 4.90
CA GLN A 25 0.09 -1.65 4.79
C GLN A 25 -0.30 -0.99 6.12
N LEU A 26 -1.22 -1.60 6.85
CA LEU A 26 -1.64 -1.10 8.16
C LEU A 26 -0.52 -1.19 9.20
N GLU A 27 0.27 -2.26 9.16
CA GLU A 27 1.43 -2.41 10.05
C GLU A 27 2.47 -1.31 9.79
N LEU A 28 2.82 -1.05 8.54
CA LEU A 28 3.71 0.05 8.17
C LEU A 28 3.22 1.38 8.70
N LEU A 29 1.94 1.72 8.46
CA LEU A 29 1.37 2.99 8.89
C LEU A 29 1.25 3.08 10.42
N SER A 30 0.96 1.98 11.09
CA SER A 30 0.91 1.91 12.55
C SER A 30 2.30 2.09 13.19
N ALA A 31 3.34 1.50 12.58
CA ALA A 31 4.72 1.69 13.00
C ALA A 31 5.15 3.15 12.81
N LEU A 32 4.80 3.76 11.67
CA LEU A 32 5.07 5.17 11.39
C LEU A 32 4.41 6.09 12.43
N VAL A 33 3.16 5.84 12.77
CA VAL A 33 2.45 6.62 13.80
C VAL A 33 3.16 6.52 15.13
N ARG A 34 3.56 5.31 15.55
CA ARG A 34 4.33 5.13 16.80
C ARG A 34 5.66 5.88 16.76
N ASP A 35 6.43 5.72 15.67
CA ASP A 35 7.74 6.37 15.53
C ASP A 35 7.66 7.89 15.62
N ILE A 36 6.58 8.49 15.14
CA ILE A 36 6.34 9.94 15.22
C ILE A 36 5.91 10.35 16.63
N VAL A 37 4.99 9.61 17.25
CA VAL A 37 4.45 9.93 18.59
C VAL A 37 5.51 9.71 19.68
N ASP A 38 6.30 8.63 19.58
CA ASP A 38 7.36 8.33 20.54
C ASP A 38 8.60 9.22 20.38
N ASN A 39 8.61 10.10 19.37
CA ASN A 39 9.73 10.97 19.13
C ASN A 39 9.54 12.30 19.85
N ASP A 40 10.29 12.50 20.94
CA ASP A 40 10.26 13.71 21.79
C ASP A 40 10.43 15.02 21.03
N ARG A 41 10.97 14.99 19.80
CA ARG A 41 11.21 16.19 18.98
C ARG A 41 9.95 16.74 18.34
N PHE A 42 8.99 15.88 18.02
CA PHE A 42 7.74 16.28 17.39
C PHE A 42 6.68 16.72 18.39
N VAL A 43 6.86 16.36 19.66
CA VAL A 43 5.95 16.74 20.78
C VAL A 43 4.49 16.34 20.48
N MET A 44 4.29 15.24 19.75
CA MET A 44 2.96 14.71 19.49
C MET A 44 2.46 13.93 20.70
N THR A 45 1.22 14.15 21.09
CA THR A 45 0.59 13.41 22.20
C THR A 45 -0.05 12.12 21.72
N GLY A 46 -0.45 12.04 20.45
CA GLY A 46 -1.01 10.82 19.90
C GLY A 46 -1.20 10.86 18.41
N GLY A 47 -1.53 9.70 17.83
CA GLY A 47 -1.72 9.56 16.40
C GLY A 47 -2.68 8.46 16.02
N ARG A 48 -3.22 8.52 14.80
CA ARG A 48 -4.25 7.63 14.26
C ARG A 48 -3.98 7.30 12.81
N VAL A 49 -4.40 6.09 12.41
CA VAL A 49 -4.49 5.66 11.02
C VAL A 49 -5.96 5.49 10.64
N TRP A 50 -6.37 6.21 9.63
CA TRP A 50 -7.68 6.11 9.02
C TRP A 50 -7.55 5.48 7.64
N GLU A 51 -8.44 4.56 7.30
CA GLU A 51 -8.55 3.94 5.98
C GLU A 51 -9.87 4.32 5.34
N PHE A 52 -9.83 4.70 4.08
CA PHE A 52 -11.03 4.98 3.31
C PHE A 52 -11.70 3.69 2.84
N ASP A 53 -12.94 3.49 3.24
CA ASP A 53 -13.83 2.43 2.76
C ASP A 53 -14.57 2.92 1.52
N GLU A 54 -14.20 2.36 0.36
CA GLU A 54 -14.76 2.75 -0.94
C GLU A 54 -16.24 2.37 -1.08
N LYS A 55 -16.70 1.31 -0.40
CA LYS A 55 -18.10 0.85 -0.48
C LYS A 55 -19.04 1.78 0.26
N GLU A 56 -18.60 2.22 1.44
CA GLU A 56 -19.42 3.08 2.29
C GLU A 56 -19.10 4.56 2.14
N SER A 57 -18.03 4.89 1.40
CA SER A 57 -17.54 6.26 1.19
C SER A 57 -17.25 7.01 2.49
N VAL A 58 -16.65 6.33 3.46
CA VAL A 58 -16.28 6.87 4.77
C VAL A 58 -14.84 6.52 5.15
N TYR A 59 -14.23 7.32 6.01
CA TYR A 59 -13.00 6.92 6.68
C TYR A 59 -13.30 6.08 7.92
N VAL A 60 -12.57 4.98 8.08
CA VAL A 60 -12.68 4.05 9.22
C VAL A 60 -11.39 4.09 10.01
N LEU A 61 -11.48 4.29 11.32
CA LEU A 61 -10.33 4.24 12.22
C LEU A 61 -9.81 2.80 12.30
N ARG A 62 -8.55 2.59 11.91
CA ARG A 62 -7.89 1.28 11.93
C ARG A 62 -6.90 1.13 13.07
N TYR A 63 -6.27 2.23 13.48
CA TYR A 63 -5.25 2.22 14.53
C TYR A 63 -5.19 3.56 15.24
N GLN A 64 -4.86 3.53 16.55
CA GLN A 64 -4.55 4.72 17.32
C GLN A 64 -3.47 4.41 18.36
N TYR A 65 -2.68 5.42 18.71
CA TYR A 65 -1.58 5.32 19.64
C TYR A 65 -1.35 6.62 20.39
N GLY A 66 -0.87 6.53 21.65
CA GLY A 66 -0.58 7.67 22.51
C GLY A 66 -1.83 8.24 23.20
N GLU A 67 -1.69 9.44 23.75
CA GLU A 67 -2.76 10.17 24.41
C GLU A 67 -3.64 10.88 23.39
N THR A 68 -4.66 10.20 22.92
CA THR A 68 -5.68 10.75 22.04
C THR A 68 -7.04 10.63 22.70
N GLU A 69 -8.03 11.39 22.20
CA GLU A 69 -9.43 11.06 22.49
C GLU A 69 -9.67 9.58 22.18
N LEU A 70 -10.17 8.82 23.15
CA LEU A 70 -10.39 7.40 23.00
C LEU A 70 -11.56 7.13 22.04
N LEU A 71 -11.23 6.96 20.76
CA LEU A 71 -12.16 6.44 19.78
C LEU A 71 -12.04 4.91 19.72
N THR A 72 -13.15 4.24 19.50
CA THR A 72 -13.12 2.80 19.24
C THR A 72 -12.60 2.53 17.83
N VAL A 73 -11.67 1.58 17.65
CA VAL A 73 -11.27 1.09 16.33
C VAL A 73 -12.53 0.63 15.58
N GLY A 74 -12.68 1.06 14.33
CA GLY A 74 -13.91 0.91 13.56
C GLY A 74 -14.81 2.16 13.56
N THR A 75 -14.51 3.19 14.36
CA THR A 75 -15.19 4.49 14.28
C THR A 75 -15.14 5.01 12.85
N ARG A 76 -16.25 5.57 12.38
CA ARG A 76 -16.43 6.06 11.01
C ARG A 76 -16.52 7.57 10.98
N ARG A 77 -16.00 8.18 9.91
CA ARG A 77 -16.09 9.61 9.62
C ARG A 77 -16.51 9.82 8.19
N THR A 78 -17.57 10.56 8.01
CA THR A 78 -18.12 10.95 6.70
C THR A 78 -17.25 12.04 6.05
N LEU A 79 -17.39 12.17 4.73
CA LEU A 79 -16.74 13.22 3.95
C LEU A 79 -17.70 14.38 3.74
N ASP A 80 -18.16 14.98 4.82
CA ASP A 80 -18.98 16.19 4.77
C ASP A 80 -18.16 17.38 4.24
N PRO A 81 -18.76 18.40 3.65
CA PRO A 81 -18.05 19.56 3.09
C PRO A 81 -17.09 20.23 4.08
N ASP A 82 -17.46 20.26 5.36
CA ASP A 82 -16.67 20.88 6.44
C ASP A 82 -15.69 19.89 7.09
N SER A 83 -15.72 18.62 6.69
CA SER A 83 -14.82 17.60 7.24
C SER A 83 -13.36 17.88 6.84
N PRO A 84 -12.41 17.82 7.78
CA PRO A 84 -10.98 17.92 7.48
C PRO A 84 -10.54 16.88 6.43
N PHE A 85 -11.15 15.71 6.38
CA PHE A 85 -10.84 14.68 5.39
C PHE A 85 -11.18 15.11 3.95
N THR A 86 -12.19 15.95 3.77
CA THR A 86 -12.57 16.48 2.45
C THR A 86 -11.53 17.47 1.94
N GLN A 87 -10.83 18.15 2.84
CA GLN A 87 -9.79 19.12 2.47
C GLN A 87 -8.47 18.45 2.07
N LEU A 88 -8.24 17.19 2.44
CA LEU A 88 -6.98 16.46 2.13
C LEU A 88 -6.66 16.39 0.65
N THR A 89 -7.66 16.41 -0.22
CA THR A 89 -7.46 16.38 -1.67
C THR A 89 -7.01 17.71 -2.25
N LYS A 90 -7.33 18.82 -1.56
CA LYS A 90 -6.86 20.15 -1.93
C LYS A 90 -5.49 20.45 -1.33
N HIS A 91 -5.26 19.95 -0.13
CA HIS A 91 -4.04 20.14 0.64
C HIS A 91 -3.62 18.81 1.22
N GLN A 92 -2.51 18.25 0.77
CA GLN A 92 -2.02 16.94 1.22
C GLN A 92 -1.87 16.87 2.75
N THR A 93 -1.56 17.96 3.39
CA THR A 93 -1.46 18.09 4.85
C THR A 93 -2.22 19.30 5.33
N ILE A 94 -3.08 19.10 6.33
CA ILE A 94 -3.88 20.15 6.95
C ILE A 94 -3.59 20.18 8.45
N VAL A 95 -3.62 21.38 9.02
CA VAL A 95 -3.69 21.58 10.46
C VAL A 95 -5.06 22.15 10.77
N THR A 96 -5.80 21.51 11.65
CA THR A 96 -7.08 22.00 12.16
C THR A 96 -6.94 22.23 13.66
N VAL A 97 -7.71 23.18 14.16
CA VAL A 97 -7.77 23.46 15.59
C VAL A 97 -9.15 23.02 16.07
N ASP A 98 -9.21 22.36 17.20
CA ASP A 98 -10.49 22.06 17.83
C ASP A 98 -11.16 23.40 18.21
N GLU A 99 -12.40 23.62 17.77
CA GLU A 99 -13.14 24.89 17.98
C GLU A 99 -13.62 25.06 19.45
N GLY A 100 -13.04 24.29 20.39
CA GLY A 100 -13.23 24.54 21.82
C GLY A 100 -12.81 25.95 22.22
N ALA A 101 -13.40 26.51 23.28
CA ALA A 101 -13.09 27.84 23.79
C ALA A 101 -11.58 28.07 23.85
N SER A 102 -11.09 29.21 23.39
CA SER A 102 -9.65 29.52 23.24
C SER A 102 -8.82 29.38 24.51
N ASP A 103 -9.46 29.35 25.66
CA ASP A 103 -8.85 29.31 26.99
C ASP A 103 -8.93 27.94 27.67
N ASP A 104 -9.38 26.88 26.96
CA ASP A 104 -9.45 25.53 27.50
C ASP A 104 -8.03 24.90 27.52
N PRO A 105 -7.48 24.56 28.70
CA PRO A 105 -6.17 23.91 28.81
C PRO A 105 -6.15 22.50 28.18
N THR A 106 -7.32 21.93 27.87
CA THR A 106 -7.43 20.63 27.18
C THR A 106 -7.46 20.77 25.65
N ARG A 107 -7.45 22.00 25.13
CA ARG A 107 -7.42 22.27 23.69
C ARG A 107 -6.25 21.57 23.03
N ARG A 108 -6.55 20.88 21.94
CA ARG A 108 -5.56 20.17 21.15
C ARG A 108 -5.67 20.60 19.69
N GLU A 109 -4.53 20.67 19.05
CA GLU A 109 -4.43 20.85 17.60
C GLU A 109 -4.34 19.48 16.95
N TYR A 110 -4.98 19.36 15.79
CA TYR A 110 -4.99 18.16 14.99
C TYR A 110 -4.35 18.45 13.64
N THR A 111 -3.54 17.53 13.16
CA THR A 111 -3.09 17.56 11.78
C THR A 111 -3.46 16.28 11.07
N LEU A 112 -3.82 16.39 9.80
CA LEU A 112 -4.08 15.25 8.92
C LEU A 112 -3.14 15.32 7.72
N THR A 113 -2.62 14.15 7.32
CA THR A 113 -1.92 14.01 6.04
C THR A 113 -2.46 12.83 5.26
N GLY A 114 -2.73 13.03 3.97
CA GLY A 114 -3.15 11.99 3.05
C GLY A 114 -1.98 11.11 2.62
N VAL A 115 -2.17 9.80 2.62
CA VAL A 115 -1.13 8.80 2.31
C VAL A 115 -1.71 7.71 1.42
N GLY A 116 -0.88 7.16 0.55
CA GLY A 116 -1.26 6.11 -0.39
C GLY A 116 -1.85 6.66 -1.68
N ASP A 117 -2.63 5.84 -2.36
CA ASP A 117 -3.20 6.21 -3.65
C ASP A 117 -4.35 7.20 -3.47
N VAL A 118 -4.47 8.10 -4.47
CA VAL A 118 -5.61 9.00 -4.59
C VAL A 118 -6.73 8.26 -5.31
N LEU A 119 -7.83 8.08 -4.61
CA LEU A 119 -9.02 7.41 -5.11
C LEU A 119 -9.96 8.43 -5.73
N ARG A 120 -10.43 8.16 -6.95
CA ARG A 120 -11.43 9.01 -7.63
C ARG A 120 -12.83 8.64 -7.18
N ARG A 121 -13.64 9.66 -6.92
CA ARG A 121 -15.04 9.55 -6.51
C ARG A 121 -15.92 10.42 -7.42
N PRO A 122 -17.23 10.18 -7.48
CA PRO A 122 -18.15 11.02 -8.26
C PRO A 122 -18.15 12.49 -7.83
N ASP A 123 -17.94 12.74 -6.54
CA ASP A 123 -17.95 14.05 -5.88
C ASP A 123 -16.54 14.61 -5.61
N GLY A 124 -15.49 13.99 -6.16
CA GLY A 124 -14.12 14.46 -6.00
C GLY A 124 -13.09 13.33 -5.94
N SER A 125 -12.07 13.51 -5.13
CA SER A 125 -11.04 12.50 -4.89
C SER A 125 -10.71 12.45 -3.40
N THR A 126 -10.09 11.34 -2.96
CA THR A 126 -9.64 11.19 -1.57
C THR A 126 -8.40 10.29 -1.52
N PHE A 127 -7.68 10.28 -0.41
CA PHE A 127 -6.56 9.37 -0.20
C PHE A 127 -7.04 8.03 0.37
N LYS A 128 -6.36 6.94 0.01
CA LYS A 128 -6.66 5.61 0.58
C LYS A 128 -6.49 5.59 2.09
N TYR A 129 -5.48 6.29 2.59
CA TYR A 129 -5.23 6.43 4.02
C TYR A 129 -5.09 7.89 4.41
N ALA A 130 -5.42 8.21 5.67
CA ALA A 130 -5.11 9.46 6.32
C ALA A 130 -4.44 9.18 7.67
N LEU A 131 -3.31 9.84 7.91
CA LEU A 131 -2.66 9.85 9.22
C LEU A 131 -3.07 11.13 9.93
N ALA A 132 -3.51 10.98 11.17
CA ALA A 132 -3.85 12.11 12.03
C ALA A 132 -2.94 12.13 13.25
N PHE A 133 -2.49 13.31 13.66
CA PHE A 133 -1.69 13.49 14.88
C PHE A 133 -2.31 14.57 15.74
N THR A 134 -2.12 14.45 17.04
CA THR A 134 -2.62 15.40 18.04
C THR A 134 -1.46 15.94 18.86
N ALA A 135 -1.52 17.23 19.20
CA ALA A 135 -0.59 17.90 20.09
C ALA A 135 -1.28 19.07 20.81
N HIS A 136 -0.66 19.61 21.85
CA HIS A 136 -1.11 20.87 22.43
C HIS A 136 -0.91 22.07 21.50
N ALA A 137 0.20 22.02 20.72
CA ALA A 137 0.49 22.97 19.65
C ALA A 137 1.30 22.24 18.57
N ILE A 138 0.98 22.49 17.32
CA ILE A 138 1.64 21.88 16.16
C ILE A 138 2.54 22.92 15.51
N ALA A 139 3.85 22.66 15.53
CA ALA A 139 4.81 23.54 14.87
C ALA A 139 4.68 23.49 13.35
N GLU A 140 4.92 24.60 12.67
CA GLU A 140 4.85 24.70 11.20
C GLU A 140 5.85 23.74 10.55
N GLU A 141 7.03 23.60 11.13
CA GLU A 141 8.08 22.65 10.65
C GLU A 141 7.61 21.19 10.69
N PHE A 142 6.71 20.84 11.61
CA PHE A 142 6.14 19.50 11.65
C PHE A 142 5.21 19.26 10.47
N ARG A 143 4.48 20.25 10.01
CA ARG A 143 3.67 20.15 8.80
C ARG A 143 4.53 19.81 7.56
N ASP A 144 5.66 20.48 7.39
CA ASP A 144 6.60 20.21 6.30
C ASP A 144 7.18 18.78 6.42
N THR A 145 7.49 18.37 7.64
CA THR A 145 7.92 17.00 7.93
C THR A 145 6.86 15.98 7.53
N LEU A 146 5.59 16.22 7.83
CA LEU A 146 4.50 15.31 7.46
C LEU A 146 4.30 15.21 5.95
N VAL A 147 4.51 16.28 5.20
CA VAL A 147 4.46 16.23 3.73
C VAL A 147 5.51 15.26 3.19
N VAL A 148 6.74 15.36 3.68
CA VAL A 148 7.87 14.52 3.23
C VAL A 148 7.69 13.07 3.69
N VAL A 149 7.32 12.85 4.94
CA VAL A 149 7.07 11.51 5.50
C VAL A 149 5.86 10.85 4.84
N GLY A 150 4.80 11.60 4.57
CA GLY A 150 3.62 11.12 3.86
C GLY A 150 3.93 10.68 2.43
N ALA A 151 4.81 11.42 1.73
CA ALA A 151 5.28 11.03 0.40
C ALA A 151 6.12 9.74 0.44
N ALA A 152 7.02 9.63 1.42
CA ALA A 152 7.83 8.41 1.63
C ALA A 152 6.94 7.20 1.97
N ALA A 153 5.97 7.36 2.88
CA ALA A 153 5.02 6.32 3.21
C ALA A 153 4.19 5.89 1.99
N THR A 154 3.73 6.85 1.17
CA THR A 154 3.03 6.56 -0.09
C THR A 154 3.89 5.71 -1.03
N THR A 155 5.17 6.05 -1.16
CA THR A 155 6.13 5.29 -1.97
C THR A 155 6.31 3.86 -1.43
N ALA A 156 6.49 3.71 -0.11
CA ALA A 156 6.60 2.40 0.52
C ALA A 156 5.35 1.54 0.30
N LEU A 157 4.16 2.11 0.46
CA LEU A 157 2.89 1.41 0.20
C LEU A 157 2.78 0.93 -1.26
N ARG A 158 3.18 1.76 -2.23
CA ARG A 158 3.20 1.39 -3.65
C ARG A 158 4.18 0.27 -3.94
N ASN A 159 5.37 0.31 -3.33
CA ASN A 159 6.35 -0.77 -3.46
C ASN A 159 5.82 -2.09 -2.91
N MET A 160 5.15 -2.08 -1.76
CA MET A 160 4.49 -3.26 -1.21
C MET A 160 3.42 -3.82 -2.16
N GLN A 161 2.59 -2.96 -2.74
CA GLN A 161 1.57 -3.39 -3.71
C GLN A 161 2.21 -3.96 -4.99
N ALA A 162 3.28 -3.35 -5.48
CA ALA A 162 4.03 -3.83 -6.65
C ALA A 162 4.61 -5.23 -6.39
N ALA A 163 5.25 -5.45 -5.24
CA ALA A 163 5.80 -6.76 -4.85
C ALA A 163 4.72 -7.85 -4.76
N VAL A 164 3.54 -7.52 -4.22
CA VAL A 164 2.41 -8.47 -4.18
C VAL A 164 1.91 -8.81 -5.59
N ARG A 165 1.80 -7.81 -6.49
CA ARG A 165 1.38 -8.05 -7.88
C ARG A 165 2.40 -8.91 -8.62
N GLU A 166 3.68 -8.61 -8.47
CA GLU A 166 4.77 -9.39 -9.08
C GLU A 166 4.76 -10.84 -8.61
N SER A 167 4.61 -11.07 -7.29
CA SER A 167 4.51 -12.41 -6.73
C SER A 167 3.31 -13.20 -7.27
N ARG A 168 2.14 -12.53 -7.44
CA ARG A 168 0.96 -13.17 -8.05
C ARG A 168 1.22 -13.52 -9.52
N MET A 169 1.72 -12.56 -10.30
CA MET A 169 2.03 -12.79 -11.72
C MET A 169 3.00 -13.95 -11.91
N ARG A 170 4.02 -14.06 -11.05
CA ARG A 170 4.97 -15.17 -11.10
C ARG A 170 4.30 -16.51 -10.84
N LYS A 171 3.40 -16.60 -9.85
CA LYS A 171 2.62 -17.81 -9.58
C LYS A 171 1.71 -18.19 -10.75
N ASP A 172 1.05 -17.20 -11.36
CA ASP A 172 0.18 -17.45 -12.51
C ASP A 172 0.98 -17.97 -13.71
N LEU A 173 2.17 -17.42 -13.95
CA LEU A 173 3.09 -17.91 -14.98
C LEU A 173 3.61 -19.32 -14.69
N ASP A 174 3.96 -19.62 -13.43
CA ASP A 174 4.38 -20.96 -13.02
C ASP A 174 3.26 -21.99 -13.24
N GLN A 175 2.01 -21.63 -12.92
CA GLN A 175 0.85 -22.50 -13.20
C GLN A 175 0.63 -22.70 -14.71
N ALA A 176 0.71 -21.64 -15.50
CA ALA A 176 0.56 -21.71 -16.94
C ALA A 176 1.64 -22.65 -17.56
N TRP A 177 2.88 -22.55 -17.07
CA TRP A 177 3.97 -23.44 -17.47
C TRP A 177 3.68 -24.91 -17.14
N GLN A 178 3.18 -25.20 -15.93
CA GLN A 178 2.81 -26.55 -15.52
C GLN A 178 1.70 -27.14 -16.41
N ILE A 179 0.68 -26.32 -16.74
CA ILE A 179 -0.41 -26.73 -17.63
C ILE A 179 0.14 -27.02 -19.02
N GLN A 180 0.95 -26.13 -19.59
CA GLN A 180 1.52 -26.30 -20.91
C GLN A 180 2.38 -27.55 -21.00
N ARG A 181 3.22 -27.80 -19.98
CA ARG A 181 4.05 -28.99 -19.91
C ARG A 181 3.24 -30.29 -19.86
N GLY A 182 2.07 -30.26 -19.24
CA GLY A 182 1.15 -31.41 -19.20
C GLY A 182 0.37 -31.64 -20.51
N LEU A 183 0.36 -30.66 -21.41
CA LEU A 183 -0.31 -30.77 -22.71
C LEU A 183 0.63 -31.31 -23.80
N VAL A 184 1.93 -31.16 -23.64
CA VAL A 184 2.93 -31.62 -24.62
C VAL A 184 3.31 -33.06 -24.31
N PRO A 185 3.39 -33.97 -25.31
CA PRO A 185 3.84 -35.35 -25.09
C PRO A 185 5.22 -35.42 -24.43
N ASP A 186 5.35 -36.17 -23.33
CA ASP A 186 6.58 -36.34 -22.57
C ASP A 186 7.37 -37.60 -22.94
N HIS A 187 6.86 -38.37 -23.92
CA HIS A 187 7.44 -39.65 -24.32
C HIS A 187 7.64 -39.73 -25.84
N ALA A 188 8.63 -40.50 -26.25
CA ALA A 188 8.81 -40.83 -27.65
C ALA A 188 7.67 -41.71 -28.17
N ARG A 189 7.23 -41.46 -29.38
CA ARG A 189 6.26 -42.32 -30.07
C ARG A 189 6.95 -43.18 -31.11
N ARG A 190 6.73 -44.51 -31.05
CA ARG A 190 7.25 -45.41 -32.05
C ARG A 190 6.39 -45.39 -33.31
N PHE A 191 7.04 -45.18 -34.44
CA PHE A 191 6.43 -45.26 -35.74
C PHE A 191 7.32 -46.11 -36.65
N LEU A 192 6.83 -47.28 -37.07
CA LEU A 192 7.60 -48.29 -37.76
C LEU A 192 8.88 -48.68 -36.97
N GLU A 193 10.03 -48.47 -37.55
CA GLU A 193 11.36 -48.70 -36.92
C GLU A 193 11.97 -47.43 -36.28
N PHE A 194 11.25 -46.30 -36.27
CA PHE A 194 11.72 -45.04 -35.76
C PHE A 194 11.06 -44.71 -34.43
N ASP A 195 11.85 -44.15 -33.50
CA ASP A 195 11.35 -43.47 -32.32
C ASP A 195 11.33 -41.98 -32.59
N LEU A 196 10.14 -41.39 -32.57
CA LEU A 196 9.91 -39.96 -32.78
C LEU A 196 9.83 -39.24 -31.45
N TYR A 197 10.60 -38.20 -31.32
CA TYR A 197 10.60 -37.37 -30.11
C TYR A 197 10.49 -35.88 -30.47
N GLY A 198 9.51 -35.20 -29.91
CA GLY A 198 9.33 -33.73 -30.03
C GLY A 198 9.91 -33.02 -28.81
N VAL A 199 10.41 -31.81 -29.02
CA VAL A 199 10.90 -30.93 -27.97
C VAL A 199 10.35 -29.53 -28.22
N SER A 200 9.72 -28.95 -27.21
CA SER A 200 9.37 -27.52 -27.18
C SER A 200 10.26 -26.83 -26.14
N LEU A 201 11.02 -25.85 -26.59
CA LEU A 201 11.92 -25.05 -25.76
C LEU A 201 11.38 -23.61 -25.71
N PRO A 202 10.65 -23.24 -24.67
CA PRO A 202 10.12 -21.89 -24.56
C PRO A 202 11.24 -20.87 -24.37
N GLU A 203 11.18 -19.74 -25.05
CA GLU A 203 12.11 -18.63 -24.90
C GLU A 203 11.94 -17.92 -23.54
N SER A 204 10.75 -18.03 -22.94
CA SER A 204 10.40 -17.47 -21.64
C SER A 204 9.79 -18.55 -20.74
N ILE A 205 9.10 -18.18 -19.68
CA ILE A 205 8.47 -19.11 -18.73
C ILE A 205 7.39 -19.95 -19.42
N VAL A 206 6.64 -19.36 -20.37
CA VAL A 206 5.60 -20.04 -21.16
C VAL A 206 5.92 -19.87 -22.64
N GLY A 207 5.88 -20.96 -23.41
CA GLY A 207 6.08 -20.94 -24.85
C GLY A 207 4.78 -20.77 -25.63
N GLY A 208 4.88 -20.24 -26.87
CA GLY A 208 3.76 -20.17 -27.80
C GLY A 208 3.55 -21.45 -28.59
N ASP A 209 4.54 -22.37 -28.57
CA ASP A 209 4.57 -23.55 -29.41
C ASP A 209 3.91 -24.75 -28.72
N TYR A 210 3.22 -25.54 -29.53
CA TYR A 210 2.57 -26.78 -29.11
C TYR A 210 2.83 -27.86 -30.17
N TYR A 211 3.05 -29.08 -29.76
CA TYR A 211 3.09 -30.24 -30.67
C TYR A 211 2.35 -31.42 -30.03
N ASP A 212 1.85 -32.30 -30.91
CA ASP A 212 1.23 -33.57 -30.52
C ASP A 212 1.47 -34.62 -31.61
N TYR A 213 1.28 -35.90 -31.25
CA TYR A 213 1.35 -37.02 -32.16
C TYR A 213 -0.08 -37.42 -32.55
N LEU A 214 -0.47 -37.13 -33.80
CA LEU A 214 -1.78 -37.49 -34.32
C LEU A 214 -1.65 -38.82 -35.12
N THR A 215 -2.53 -39.78 -34.81
CA THR A 215 -2.68 -41.01 -35.63
C THR A 215 -3.87 -40.83 -36.53
N THR A 216 -3.64 -40.98 -37.83
CA THR A 216 -4.73 -41.08 -38.82
C THR A 216 -5.22 -42.53 -38.93
N ASN A 217 -6.46 -42.73 -39.37
CA ASN A 217 -7.05 -44.06 -39.58
C ASN A 217 -6.34 -44.88 -40.69
N GLU A 218 -5.43 -44.32 -41.41
CA GLU A 218 -4.53 -45.02 -42.32
C GLU A 218 -3.27 -45.37 -41.56
N GLN A 219 -3.03 -46.66 -41.38
CA GLN A 219 -2.00 -47.27 -40.51
C GLN A 219 -0.55 -46.79 -40.77
N ASP A 220 -0.31 -45.99 -41.78
CA ASP A 220 1.03 -45.63 -42.26
C ASP A 220 1.32 -44.11 -42.27
N ARG A 221 0.53 -43.27 -41.62
CA ARG A 221 0.78 -41.83 -41.55
C ARG A 221 0.70 -41.27 -40.13
N LEU A 222 1.74 -40.59 -39.73
CA LEU A 222 1.79 -39.69 -38.60
C LEU A 222 1.65 -38.25 -39.09
N GLY A 223 0.72 -37.48 -38.52
CA GLY A 223 0.57 -36.04 -38.76
C GLY A 223 1.32 -35.21 -37.75
#